data_e6d0404f93430b205aaed8783c6b4548
#
_entry.id   e6d0404f93430b205aaed8783c6b4548
#
_cell.length_a   1.000
_cell.length_b   1.000
_cell.length_c   1.000
_cell.angle_alpha   90.00
_cell.angle_beta   90.00
_cell.angle_gamma   90.00
#
_symmetry.space_group_name_H-M   'P 1'
#
loop_
_entity.id
_entity.type
_entity.pdbx_description
1 polymer ?
#
loop_
_entity_poly.entity_id
_entity_poly.type
_entity_poly.pdbx_seq_one_letter_code
_entity_poly.pdbx_strand_id
1 'polypeptide(L)'
;MKLTEPFILEHVGDLAFTLLGAAVGFLWKKLMDMVKEQKYLHDGVLAMLHDRLYLICTHYIKMGYIDTDGLDNVGIIYQAYHGLKGNGTGTNLYKRVCALPIKEGDEPQLELP
;
A
#
# COMPACT_ATOMS: atom_id res chain seq x y z
N MET A 1 33.26 45.89 23.43
CA MET A 1 33.18 44.55 22.96
C MET A 1 32.93 43.53 24.04
N LYS A 2 33.49 43.73 25.18
CA LYS A 2 33.30 42.73 26.21
C LYS A 2 31.87 42.68 26.71
N LEU A 3 31.08 43.70 26.48
CA LEU A 3 29.71 43.70 26.94
C LEU A 3 28.81 42.91 25.99
N THR A 4 29.25 42.75 24.74
CA THR A 4 28.41 42.04 23.79
C THR A 4 28.72 40.56 23.77
N GLU A 5 29.91 40.15 24.19
CA GLU A 5 30.24 38.73 24.18
C GLU A 5 29.35 37.89 25.07
N PRO A 6 29.15 38.20 26.35
CA PRO A 6 28.29 37.40 27.16
C PRO A 6 26.83 37.45 26.69
N PHE A 7 26.44 38.60 26.10
CA PHE A 7 25.11 38.75 25.58
C PHE A 7 24.91 37.81 24.40
N ILE A 8 25.88 37.75 23.48
CA ILE A 8 25.80 36.87 22.32
C ILE A 8 25.83 35.42 22.76
N LEU A 9 26.70 35.07 23.69
CA LEU A 9 26.79 33.70 24.15
C LEU A 9 25.49 33.25 24.83
N GLU A 10 24.85 34.19 25.55
CA GLU A 10 23.61 33.83 26.21
C GLU A 10 22.50 33.66 25.21
N HIS A 11 22.48 34.45 24.15
CA HIS A 11 21.42 34.37 23.18
C HIS A 11 21.65 33.32 22.09
N VAL A 12 22.89 32.87 21.92
CA VAL A 12 23.19 31.85 20.94
C VAL A 12 22.52 30.56 21.34
N GLY A 13 22.50 30.24 22.62
CA GLY A 13 21.81 29.04 23.08
C GLY A 13 20.31 29.10 22.80
N ASP A 14 19.71 30.28 23.08
CA ASP A 14 18.29 30.45 22.85
C ASP A 14 17.96 30.38 21.36
N LEU A 15 18.81 30.99 20.53
CA LEU A 15 18.60 30.95 19.09
C LEU A 15 18.74 29.52 18.57
N ALA A 16 19.73 28.81 19.07
CA ALA A 16 19.93 27.43 18.64
C ALA A 16 18.74 26.58 19.01
N PHE A 17 18.21 26.77 20.22
CA PHE A 17 17.03 26.00 20.63
C PHE A 17 15.81 26.37 19.80
N THR A 18 15.63 27.65 19.49
CA THR A 18 14.50 28.10 18.69
C THR A 18 14.60 27.53 17.28
N LEU A 19 15.79 27.59 16.67
CA LEU A 19 15.97 27.06 15.33
C LEU A 19 15.79 25.55 15.30
N LEU A 20 16.28 24.86 16.31
CA LEU A 20 16.15 23.43 16.40
C LEU A 20 14.67 23.05 16.56
N GLY A 21 13.95 23.77 17.43
CA GLY A 21 12.53 23.53 17.61
C GLY A 21 11.72 23.78 16.35
N ALA A 22 12.07 24.85 15.63
CA ALA A 22 11.39 25.15 14.36
C ALA A 22 11.67 24.07 13.32
N ALA A 23 12.92 23.59 13.25
CA ALA A 23 13.28 22.54 12.31
C ALA A 23 12.56 21.26 12.63
N VAL A 24 12.50 20.89 13.92
CA VAL A 24 11.81 19.68 14.34
C VAL A 24 10.31 19.81 14.04
N GLY A 25 9.71 20.96 14.33
CA GLY A 25 8.31 21.20 14.05
C GLY A 25 7.99 21.13 12.57
N PHE A 26 8.86 21.73 11.74
CA PHE A 26 8.68 21.68 10.28
C PHE A 26 8.79 20.26 9.76
N LEU A 27 9.81 19.52 10.23
CA LEU A 27 9.99 18.14 9.81
C LEU A 27 8.83 17.27 10.26
N TRP A 28 8.34 17.52 11.47
CA TRP A 28 7.21 16.76 12.00
C TRP A 28 5.97 16.99 11.15
N LYS A 29 5.71 18.26 10.81
CA LYS A 29 4.56 18.59 9.99
C LYS A 29 4.68 17.95 8.62
N LYS A 30 5.87 18.01 8.02
CA LYS A 30 6.11 17.43 6.73
C LYS A 30 5.93 15.91 6.77
N LEU A 31 6.44 15.30 7.84
CA LEU A 31 6.31 13.87 8.02
C LEU A 31 4.83 13.48 8.16
N MET A 32 4.07 14.24 8.94
CA MET A 32 2.64 13.94 9.11
C MET A 32 1.87 14.11 7.81
N ASP A 33 2.23 15.11 7.01
CA ASP A 33 1.59 15.28 5.71
C ASP A 33 1.90 14.10 4.79
N MET A 34 3.15 13.62 4.81
CA MET A 34 3.54 12.46 4.03
C MET A 34 2.82 11.21 4.49
N VAL A 35 2.67 11.05 5.80
CA VAL A 35 1.96 9.89 6.35
C VAL A 35 0.49 9.90 5.93
N LYS A 36 -0.15 11.08 5.92
CA LYS A 36 -1.52 11.18 5.48
C LYS A 36 -1.66 10.84 4.01
N GLU A 37 -0.72 11.35 3.20
CA GLU A 37 -0.74 11.06 1.79
C GLU A 37 -0.55 9.58 1.53
N GLN A 38 0.37 8.94 2.24
CA GLN A 38 0.57 7.50 2.11
C GLN A 38 -0.65 6.73 2.56
N LYS A 39 -1.37 7.22 3.56
CA LYS A 39 -2.58 6.56 4.00
C LYS A 39 -3.64 6.57 2.91
N TYR A 40 -3.82 7.71 2.23
CA TYR A 40 -4.78 7.79 1.14
C TYR A 40 -4.38 6.89 -0.02
N LEU A 41 -3.08 6.84 -0.34
CA LEU A 41 -2.61 5.95 -1.38
C LEU A 41 -2.82 4.50 -0.98
N HIS A 42 -2.51 4.16 0.25
CA HIS A 42 -2.68 2.81 0.76
C HIS A 42 -4.16 2.39 0.67
N ASP A 43 -5.04 3.26 1.15
CA ASP A 43 -6.47 2.94 1.15
C ASP A 43 -7.02 2.84 -0.27
N GLY A 44 -6.57 3.72 -1.16
CA GLY A 44 -7.00 3.68 -2.55
C GLY A 44 -6.52 2.45 -3.27
N VAL A 45 -5.24 2.10 -3.10
CA VAL A 45 -4.69 0.91 -3.74
C VAL A 45 -5.36 -0.34 -3.18
N LEU A 46 -5.58 -0.38 -1.86
CA LEU A 46 -6.24 -1.52 -1.24
C LEU A 46 -7.66 -1.69 -1.78
N ALA A 47 -8.41 -0.60 -1.95
CA ALA A 47 -9.75 -0.65 -2.51
C ALA A 47 -9.72 -1.17 -3.94
N MET A 48 -8.76 -0.72 -4.74
CA MET A 48 -8.64 -1.18 -6.12
C MET A 48 -8.27 -2.66 -6.18
N LEU A 49 -7.38 -3.10 -5.30
CA LEU A 49 -6.99 -4.51 -5.25
C LEU A 49 -8.16 -5.38 -4.80
N HIS A 50 -8.94 -4.90 -3.84
CA HIS A 50 -10.11 -5.62 -3.38
C HIS A 50 -11.10 -5.81 -4.54
N ASP A 51 -11.35 -4.74 -5.28
CA ASP A 51 -12.26 -4.79 -6.40
C ASP A 51 -11.76 -5.73 -7.48
N ARG A 52 -10.49 -5.64 -7.80
CA ARG A 52 -9.89 -6.48 -8.81
C ARG A 52 -9.94 -7.95 -8.38
N LEU A 53 -9.59 -8.21 -7.13
CA LEU A 53 -9.60 -9.56 -6.60
C LEU A 53 -11.02 -10.12 -6.62
N TYR A 54 -11.99 -9.32 -6.25
CA TYR A 54 -13.38 -9.73 -6.25
C TYR A 54 -13.83 -10.11 -7.67
N LEU A 55 -13.53 -9.28 -8.65
CA LEU A 55 -13.95 -9.53 -10.02
C LEU A 55 -13.30 -10.79 -10.59
N ILE A 56 -12.01 -10.94 -10.39
CA ILE A 56 -11.30 -12.04 -11.00
C ILE A 56 -11.63 -13.36 -10.31
N CYS A 57 -11.75 -13.35 -8.99
CA CYS A 57 -12.11 -14.56 -8.26
C CYS A 57 -13.54 -14.99 -8.59
N THR A 58 -14.46 -14.05 -8.65
CA THR A 58 -15.83 -14.35 -8.98
C THR A 58 -15.94 -14.96 -10.38
N HIS A 59 -15.14 -14.43 -11.30
CA HIS A 59 -15.11 -14.95 -12.66
C HIS A 59 -14.74 -16.44 -12.68
N TYR A 60 -13.65 -16.81 -12.00
CA TYR A 60 -13.22 -18.20 -11.99
C TYR A 60 -14.15 -19.09 -11.19
N ILE A 61 -14.72 -18.57 -10.10
CA ILE A 61 -15.67 -19.35 -9.32
C ILE A 61 -16.90 -19.67 -10.16
N LYS A 62 -17.36 -18.72 -10.97
CA LYS A 62 -18.50 -18.97 -11.83
C LYS A 62 -18.16 -19.96 -12.94
N MET A 63 -16.93 -19.93 -13.44
CA MET A 63 -16.50 -20.89 -14.44
C MET A 63 -16.35 -22.28 -13.86
N GLY A 64 -16.03 -22.37 -12.58
CA GLY A 64 -15.84 -23.64 -11.94
C GLY A 64 -14.45 -24.24 -12.07
N TYR A 65 -13.52 -23.58 -12.71
CA TYR A 65 -12.14 -24.03 -12.85
C TYR A 65 -11.23 -22.84 -13.11
N ILE A 66 -9.93 -23.07 -13.04
CA ILE A 66 -8.94 -22.02 -13.25
C ILE A 66 -7.73 -22.68 -13.87
N ASP A 67 -7.03 -21.97 -14.74
CA ASP A 67 -5.79 -22.47 -15.30
C ASP A 67 -4.61 -22.01 -14.44
N THR A 68 -3.42 -22.51 -14.73
CA THR A 68 -2.24 -22.20 -13.95
C THR A 68 -1.91 -20.72 -14.01
N ASP A 69 -1.99 -20.14 -15.21
CA ASP A 69 -1.70 -18.72 -15.38
C ASP A 69 -2.70 -17.86 -14.60
N GLY A 70 -3.96 -18.26 -14.61
CA GLY A 70 -4.97 -17.54 -13.86
C GLY A 70 -4.72 -17.63 -12.36
N LEU A 71 -4.32 -18.80 -11.88
CA LEU A 71 -4.04 -18.98 -10.46
C LEU A 71 -2.83 -18.14 -10.04
N ASP A 72 -1.79 -18.09 -10.86
CA ASP A 72 -0.62 -17.25 -10.59
C ASP A 72 -1.04 -15.78 -10.54
N ASN A 73 -1.85 -15.34 -11.48
CA ASN A 73 -2.29 -13.96 -11.54
C ASN A 73 -3.11 -13.59 -10.29
N VAL A 74 -4.03 -14.45 -9.90
CA VAL A 74 -4.82 -14.23 -8.70
C VAL A 74 -3.90 -14.19 -7.48
N GLY A 75 -2.91 -15.08 -7.45
CA GLY A 75 -1.97 -15.14 -6.34
C GLY A 75 -1.18 -13.85 -6.18
N ILE A 76 -0.73 -13.28 -7.29
CA ILE A 76 0.02 -12.03 -7.27
C ILE A 76 -0.87 -10.90 -6.72
N ILE A 77 -2.09 -10.82 -7.19
CA ILE A 77 -3.03 -9.80 -6.72
C ILE A 77 -3.33 -10.00 -5.24
N TYR A 78 -3.54 -11.24 -4.83
CA TYR A 78 -3.86 -11.53 -3.44
C TYR A 78 -2.67 -11.21 -2.52
N GLN A 79 -1.45 -11.50 -2.95
CA GLN A 79 -0.28 -11.18 -2.13
C GLN A 79 -0.17 -9.69 -1.87
N ALA A 80 -0.42 -8.87 -2.89
CA ALA A 80 -0.41 -7.43 -2.73
C ALA A 80 -1.55 -6.98 -1.80
N TYR A 81 -2.73 -7.56 -1.97
CA TYR A 81 -3.89 -7.25 -1.15
C TYR A 81 -3.61 -7.61 0.32
N HIS A 82 -3.07 -8.79 0.55
CA HIS A 82 -2.79 -9.26 1.91
C HIS A 82 -1.64 -8.45 2.53
N GLY A 83 -0.64 -8.12 1.73
CA GLY A 83 0.48 -7.32 2.19
C GLY A 83 0.07 -5.93 2.66
N LEU A 84 -1.00 -5.38 2.09
CA LEU A 84 -1.53 -4.10 2.52
C LEU A 84 -2.58 -4.28 3.63
N LYS A 85 -2.60 -5.46 4.25
CA LYS A 85 -3.49 -5.76 5.37
C LYS A 85 -4.94 -5.95 4.97
N GLY A 86 -5.19 -6.30 3.73
CA GLY A 86 -6.53 -6.69 3.30
C GLY A 86 -6.87 -8.06 3.87
N ASN A 87 -8.13 -8.26 4.21
CA ASN A 87 -8.57 -9.53 4.73
C ASN A 87 -10.06 -9.68 4.49
N GLY A 88 -10.68 -10.65 5.10
CA GLY A 88 -12.13 -10.83 5.00
C GLY A 88 -12.56 -11.42 3.68
N THR A 89 -13.42 -10.69 2.96
CA THR A 89 -14.01 -11.19 1.71
C THR A 89 -12.96 -11.58 0.69
N GLY A 90 -11.91 -10.77 0.54
CA GLY A 90 -10.86 -11.07 -0.43
C GLY A 90 -10.14 -12.35 -0.10
N THR A 91 -9.86 -12.59 1.17
CA THR A 91 -9.20 -13.81 1.61
C THR A 91 -10.09 -15.03 1.36
N ASN A 92 -11.38 -14.90 1.65
CA ASN A 92 -12.32 -16.00 1.43
C ASN A 92 -12.45 -16.33 -0.06
N LEU A 93 -12.51 -15.31 -0.89
CA LEU A 93 -12.59 -15.51 -2.34
C LEU A 93 -11.32 -16.19 -2.86
N TYR A 94 -10.17 -15.78 -2.38
CA TYR A 94 -8.92 -16.38 -2.79
C TYR A 94 -8.88 -17.86 -2.41
N LYS A 95 -9.31 -18.19 -1.20
CA LYS A 95 -9.34 -19.58 -0.77
C LYS A 95 -10.27 -20.42 -1.64
N ARG A 96 -11.40 -19.86 -2.02
CA ARG A 96 -12.33 -20.56 -2.89
C ARG A 96 -11.73 -20.81 -4.27
N VAL A 97 -11.00 -19.83 -4.80
CA VAL A 97 -10.35 -19.98 -6.09
C VAL A 97 -9.26 -21.04 -6.01
N CYS A 98 -8.50 -21.07 -4.91
CA CYS A 98 -7.45 -22.08 -4.75
C CYS A 98 -8.02 -23.48 -4.66
N ALA A 99 -9.28 -23.62 -4.31
CA ALA A 99 -9.93 -24.93 -4.23
C ALA A 99 -10.52 -25.38 -5.56
N LEU A 100 -10.48 -24.53 -6.59
CA LEU A 100 -11.05 -24.90 -7.89
C LEU A 100 -10.14 -25.88 -8.61
N PRO A 101 -10.71 -26.75 -9.43
CA PRO A 101 -9.90 -27.63 -10.24
C PRO A 101 -9.10 -26.85 -11.27
N ILE A 102 -7.90 -27.30 -11.55
CA ILE A 102 -7.05 -26.67 -12.52
C ILE A 102 -7.24 -27.34 -13.86
N LYS A 103 -7.63 -26.52 -14.84
CA LYS A 103 -7.83 -27.03 -16.16
C LYS A 103 -7.07 -26.20 -17.10
N GLU A 104 -6.16 -26.79 -17.83
CA GLU A 104 -5.38 -26.04 -18.75
C GLU A 104 -5.84 -26.35 -20.10
N GLY A 105 -5.32 -25.62 -20.88
CA GLY A 105 -5.45 -26.08 -22.15
C GLY A 105 -6.31 -25.56 -23.13
N ASP A 106 -7.35 -25.37 -23.03
CA ASP A 106 -8.12 -25.06 -24.11
C ASP A 106 -8.23 -23.70 -24.26
N GLU A 107 -7.34 -23.14 -24.15
CA GLU A 107 -7.39 -21.94 -24.12
C GLU A 107 -7.39 -21.21 -25.11
N PRO A 108 -7.94 -20.58 -25.20
CA PRO A 108 -8.31 -19.81 -26.08
C PRO A 108 -7.47 -18.86 -26.33
N GLN A 109 -6.85 -18.87 -26.66
CA GLN A 109 -6.21 -18.08 -27.08
C GLN A 109 -6.66 -16.81 -27.16
N LEU A 110 -6.30 -16.23 -26.49
CA LEU A 110 -6.50 -15.05 -26.51
C LEU A 110 -6.08 -14.47 -27.62
N GLU A 111 -6.78 -14.35 -28.39
CA GLU A 111 -6.51 -13.67 -29.40
C GLU A 111 -6.37 -12.34 -29.06
N LEU A 112 -5.34 -11.95 -28.82
CA LEU A 112 -5.12 -10.62 -28.61
C LEU A 112 -5.32 -9.89 -29.84
N PRO A 113 -6.01 -8.91 -29.82
CA PRO A 113 -6.22 -8.07 -31.01
C PRO A 113 -4.97 -7.45 -31.48
#